data_2097ffd992874676fdfe08e34ac4dffb
#
_entry.id   2097ffd992874676fdfe08e34ac4dffb
#
_cell.length_a   1.000
_cell.length_b   1.000
_cell.length_c   1.000
_cell.angle_alpha   90.00
_cell.angle_beta   90.00
_cell.angle_gamma   90.00
#
_symmetry.space_group_name_H-M   'P 1'
#
loop_
_entity.id
_entity.type
_entity.pdbx_description
1 polymer ?
#
loop_
_entity_poly.entity_id
_entity_poly.type
_entity_poly.pdbx_seq_one_letter_code
_entity_poly.pdbx_strand_id
1 'polypeptide(L)'
;MEPKFCPLCRSELRARAFDGTVRAACSATDCSFVHWNNPVPVVAGLVRLGERYVLARGARWPAGLFSLLTGFVERGESPAAAIAREVREELGLATQELDFIGHFPLGELNQLLMAYTVHAEGAPVLGVEIAAIEIVSAAELACFDFGPLELTRSIVAQWLERRRAAP
;
A
#
# COMPACT_ATOMS: atom_id res chain seq x y z
N MET A 1 -12.95 4.40 12.23
CA MET A 1 -13.83 4.65 13.43
C MET A 1 -12.92 4.95 14.60
N GLU A 2 -13.06 6.09 15.26
CA GLU A 2 -12.22 6.42 16.41
C GLU A 2 -12.58 5.54 17.62
N PRO A 3 -11.56 5.06 18.38
CA PRO A 3 -11.81 4.25 19.56
C PRO A 3 -12.49 5.08 20.66
N LYS A 4 -13.49 4.49 21.32
CA LYS A 4 -14.19 5.13 22.45
C LYS A 4 -13.53 4.86 23.79
N PHE A 5 -12.79 3.75 23.91
CA PHE A 5 -12.21 3.28 25.15
C PHE A 5 -10.69 3.05 25.00
N CYS A 6 -9.99 3.30 26.09
CA CYS A 6 -8.56 3.08 26.19
C CYS A 6 -8.21 1.57 26.09
N PRO A 7 -7.32 1.14 25.20
CA PRO A 7 -6.94 -0.27 25.08
C PRO A 7 -6.12 -0.78 26.27
N LEU A 8 -5.55 0.11 27.07
CA LEU A 8 -4.72 -0.27 28.23
C LEU A 8 -5.54 -0.46 29.51
N CYS A 9 -6.50 0.44 29.81
CA CYS A 9 -7.23 0.43 31.07
C CYS A 9 -8.77 0.44 30.93
N ARG A 10 -9.27 0.44 29.70
CA ARG A 10 -10.71 0.45 29.35
C ARG A 10 -11.48 1.71 29.76
N SER A 11 -10.84 2.72 30.35
CA SER A 11 -11.48 4.00 30.62
C SER A 11 -11.86 4.71 29.32
N GLU A 12 -12.81 5.63 29.38
CA GLU A 12 -13.26 6.42 28.25
C GLU A 12 -12.11 7.26 27.68
N LEU A 13 -12.03 7.39 26.36
CA LEU A 13 -11.14 8.35 25.70
C LEU A 13 -11.87 9.68 25.56
N ARG A 14 -11.19 10.78 25.88
CA ARG A 14 -11.71 12.16 25.78
C ARG A 14 -10.77 13.03 24.96
N ALA A 15 -11.37 14.04 24.32
CA ALA A 15 -10.61 15.03 23.57
C ALA A 15 -9.68 15.82 24.50
N ARG A 16 -8.39 15.87 24.17
CA ARG A 16 -7.35 16.64 24.86
C ARG A 16 -6.43 17.29 23.83
N ALA A 17 -6.01 18.51 24.08
CA ALA A 17 -5.05 19.21 23.23
C ALA A 17 -3.61 18.75 23.53
N PHE A 18 -2.86 18.45 22.47
CA PHE A 18 -1.43 18.16 22.47
C PHE A 18 -0.78 18.97 21.35
N ASP A 19 0.10 19.88 21.68
CA ASP A 19 0.84 20.72 20.73
C ASP A 19 -0.05 21.36 19.64
N GLY A 20 -1.19 21.91 20.07
CA GLY A 20 -2.16 22.55 19.17
C GLY A 20 -3.10 21.60 18.40
N THR A 21 -2.94 20.28 18.56
CA THR A 21 -3.81 19.28 17.93
C THR A 21 -4.67 18.56 18.97
N VAL A 22 -5.96 18.42 18.69
CA VAL A 22 -6.87 17.67 19.57
C VAL A 22 -6.73 16.17 19.27
N ARG A 23 -6.51 15.37 20.32
CA ARG A 23 -6.37 13.91 20.27
C ARG A 23 -7.31 13.24 21.25
N ALA A 24 -7.70 12.00 20.99
CA ALA A 24 -8.41 11.16 21.95
C ALA A 24 -7.42 10.60 22.97
N ALA A 25 -7.51 11.02 24.22
CA ALA A 25 -6.62 10.61 25.30
C ALA A 25 -7.40 9.93 26.43
N CYS A 26 -6.73 9.04 27.18
CA CYS A 26 -7.34 8.35 28.31
C CYS A 26 -7.78 9.35 29.37
N SER A 27 -8.98 9.16 29.94
CA SER A 27 -9.52 10.00 31.01
C SER A 27 -9.03 9.63 32.40
N ALA A 28 -8.44 8.43 32.57
CA ALA A 28 -7.88 8.00 33.84
C ALA A 28 -6.59 8.77 34.17
N THR A 29 -6.43 9.19 35.43
CA THR A 29 -5.31 10.03 35.88
C THR A 29 -3.97 9.30 35.89
N ASP A 30 -4.01 7.99 36.02
CA ASP A 30 -2.85 7.07 36.10
C ASP A 30 -2.53 6.41 34.74
N CYS A 31 -3.20 6.83 33.64
CA CYS A 31 -2.99 6.28 32.33
C CYS A 31 -2.60 7.35 31.31
N SER A 32 -1.42 7.20 30.71
CA SER A 32 -0.87 8.16 29.73
C SER A 32 -1.23 7.86 28.27
N PHE A 33 -2.15 6.93 28.00
CA PHE A 33 -2.50 6.56 26.63
C PHE A 33 -3.09 7.72 25.83
N VAL A 34 -2.57 7.92 24.64
CA VAL A 34 -3.08 8.86 23.62
C VAL A 34 -3.25 8.11 22.31
N HIS A 35 -4.41 8.23 21.68
CA HIS A 35 -4.64 7.75 20.33
C HIS A 35 -4.11 8.77 19.32
N TRP A 36 -2.92 8.53 18.81
CA TRP A 36 -2.25 9.44 17.87
C TRP A 36 -2.87 9.47 16.50
N ASN A 37 -3.65 8.47 16.16
CA ASN A 37 -4.28 8.30 14.85
C ASN A 37 -3.26 8.35 13.69
N ASN A 38 -2.11 7.69 13.88
CA ASN A 38 -1.08 7.60 12.86
C ASN A 38 -1.59 6.80 11.65
N PRO A 39 -1.17 7.15 10.43
CA PRO A 39 -1.56 6.39 9.25
C PRO A 39 -1.02 4.95 9.32
N VAL A 40 -1.81 4.03 8.81
CA VAL A 40 -1.42 2.62 8.67
C VAL A 40 -0.41 2.51 7.53
N PRO A 41 0.77 1.87 7.74
CA PRO A 41 1.74 1.65 6.69
C PRO A 41 1.27 0.56 5.72
N VAL A 42 1.29 0.89 4.43
CA VAL A 42 0.93 -0.01 3.32
C VAL A 42 2.03 0.04 2.27
N VAL A 43 2.29 -1.05 1.58
CA VAL A 43 3.18 -1.09 0.43
C VAL A 43 2.40 -1.23 -0.87
N ALA A 44 2.95 -0.68 -1.96
CA ALA A 44 2.43 -0.84 -3.31
C ALA A 44 3.55 -1.28 -4.24
N GLY A 45 3.32 -2.28 -5.07
CA GLY A 45 4.30 -2.85 -5.99
C GLY A 45 3.86 -2.77 -7.45
N LEU A 46 4.62 -2.03 -8.27
CA LEU A 46 4.59 -2.16 -9.70
C LEU A 46 5.52 -3.33 -10.08
N VAL A 47 4.96 -4.52 -10.21
CA VAL A 47 5.73 -5.75 -10.45
C VAL A 47 6.13 -5.83 -11.91
N ARG A 48 7.45 -5.93 -12.17
CA ARG A 48 8.06 -6.06 -13.48
C ARG A 48 8.52 -7.51 -13.73
N LEU A 49 8.04 -8.10 -14.81
CA LEU A 49 8.48 -9.40 -15.33
C LEU A 49 9.16 -9.18 -16.70
N GLY A 50 10.49 -9.22 -16.75
CA GLY A 50 11.24 -8.84 -17.93
C GLY A 50 10.95 -7.39 -18.32
N GLU A 51 10.36 -7.16 -19.51
CA GLU A 51 10.01 -5.82 -20.01
C GLU A 51 8.51 -5.48 -19.82
N ARG A 52 7.77 -6.31 -19.11
CA ARG A 52 6.33 -6.14 -18.91
C ARG A 52 5.98 -5.94 -17.43
N TYR A 53 4.79 -5.42 -17.16
CA TYR A 53 4.31 -5.06 -15.83
C TYR A 53 3.03 -5.81 -15.51
N VAL A 54 2.93 -6.29 -14.27
CA VAL A 54 1.77 -7.03 -13.76
C VAL A 54 0.84 -6.06 -13.06
N LEU A 55 -0.41 -6.06 -13.49
CA LEU A 55 -1.53 -5.46 -12.77
C LEU A 55 -2.40 -6.58 -12.22
N ALA A 56 -2.86 -6.44 -10.99
CA ALA A 56 -3.62 -7.46 -10.29
C ALA A 56 -5.04 -6.99 -9.98
N ARG A 57 -5.99 -7.92 -10.04
CA ARG A 57 -7.35 -7.71 -9.59
C ARG A 57 -7.64 -8.59 -8.38
N GLY A 58 -7.94 -7.96 -7.24
CA GLY A 58 -8.34 -8.67 -6.03
C GLY A 58 -9.62 -9.50 -6.23
N ALA A 59 -9.75 -10.61 -5.51
CA ALA A 59 -10.87 -11.55 -5.65
C ALA A 59 -12.25 -10.92 -5.35
N ARG A 60 -12.29 -9.85 -4.57
CA ARG A 60 -13.52 -9.12 -4.22
C ARG A 60 -13.78 -7.89 -5.09
N TRP A 61 -12.91 -7.61 -6.06
CA TRP A 61 -13.02 -6.42 -6.89
C TRP A 61 -13.88 -6.67 -8.13
N PRO A 62 -14.54 -5.63 -8.66
CA PRO A 62 -15.29 -5.74 -9.92
C PRO A 62 -14.43 -6.26 -11.06
N ALA A 63 -15.05 -6.96 -11.99
CA ALA A 63 -14.39 -7.35 -13.22
C ALA A 63 -13.90 -6.11 -13.99
N GLY A 64 -12.67 -6.19 -14.53
CA GLY A 64 -12.04 -5.10 -15.29
C GLY A 64 -11.34 -4.04 -14.43
N LEU A 65 -11.42 -4.08 -13.09
CA LEU A 65 -10.71 -3.16 -12.22
C LEU A 65 -9.37 -3.78 -11.78
N PHE A 66 -8.27 -3.27 -12.31
CA PHE A 66 -6.92 -3.71 -11.98
C PHE A 66 -6.11 -2.60 -11.30
N SER A 67 -5.16 -2.98 -10.47
CA SER A 67 -4.27 -2.08 -9.74
C SER A 67 -2.87 -2.64 -9.62
N LEU A 68 -1.99 -1.87 -8.99
CA LEU A 68 -0.74 -2.37 -8.44
C LEU A 68 -1.04 -3.37 -7.31
N LEU A 69 -0.10 -4.26 -7.05
CA LEU A 69 -0.13 -5.12 -5.87
C LEU A 69 -0.02 -4.27 -4.61
N THR A 70 -0.78 -4.55 -3.56
CA THR A 70 -0.73 -3.81 -2.31
C THR A 70 -0.84 -4.74 -1.11
N GLY A 71 -0.14 -4.39 -0.01
CA GLY A 71 -0.23 -5.13 1.23
C GLY A 71 0.10 -4.30 2.45
N PHE A 72 -0.27 -4.77 3.62
CA PHE A 72 0.10 -4.12 4.87
C PHE A 72 1.53 -4.45 5.28
N VAL A 73 2.21 -3.47 5.89
CA VAL A 73 3.48 -3.75 6.55
C VAL A 73 3.20 -4.38 7.90
N GLU A 74 3.75 -5.57 8.14
CA GLU A 74 3.57 -6.30 9.38
C GLU A 74 4.52 -5.81 10.48
N ARG A 75 4.22 -6.20 11.73
CA ARG A 75 5.04 -5.82 12.88
C ARG A 75 6.47 -6.37 12.76
N GLY A 76 7.45 -5.47 12.80
CA GLY A 76 8.87 -5.81 12.71
C GLY A 76 9.38 -6.03 11.29
N GLU A 77 8.52 -5.83 10.29
CA GLU A 77 8.87 -5.93 8.87
C GLU A 77 9.28 -4.57 8.30
N SER A 78 10.23 -4.56 7.38
CA SER A 78 10.51 -3.36 6.59
C SER A 78 9.55 -3.27 5.40
N PRO A 79 9.26 -2.05 4.87
CA PRO A 79 8.42 -1.92 3.68
C PRO A 79 8.92 -2.71 2.47
N ALA A 80 10.25 -2.79 2.29
CA ALA A 80 10.86 -3.60 1.22
C ALA A 80 10.61 -5.11 1.42
N ALA A 81 10.68 -5.60 2.66
CA ALA A 81 10.37 -7.00 2.97
C ALA A 81 8.87 -7.28 2.78
N ALA A 82 8.00 -6.34 3.19
CA ALA A 82 6.56 -6.45 3.02
C ALA A 82 6.17 -6.64 1.56
N ILE A 83 6.64 -5.77 0.66
CA ILE A 83 6.28 -5.89 -0.76
C ILE A 83 6.85 -7.16 -1.41
N ALA A 84 8.04 -7.60 -1.01
CA ALA A 84 8.60 -8.86 -1.50
C ALA A 84 7.79 -10.07 -1.01
N ARG A 85 7.28 -10.05 0.22
CA ARG A 85 6.37 -11.06 0.77
C ARG A 85 5.06 -11.11 0.00
N GLU A 86 4.41 -9.96 -0.20
CA GLU A 86 3.14 -9.86 -0.95
C GLU A 86 3.29 -10.39 -2.39
N VAL A 87 4.38 -10.03 -3.09
CA VAL A 87 4.67 -10.54 -4.45
C VAL A 87 4.79 -12.07 -4.45
N ARG A 88 5.45 -12.65 -3.45
CA ARG A 88 5.58 -14.11 -3.32
C ARG A 88 4.23 -14.76 -2.97
N GLU A 89 3.45 -14.20 -2.05
CA GLU A 89 2.19 -14.77 -1.56
C GLU A 89 1.07 -14.66 -2.58
N GLU A 90 0.95 -13.51 -3.24
CA GLU A 90 -0.15 -13.25 -4.16
C GLU A 90 0.13 -13.65 -5.61
N LEU A 91 1.41 -13.62 -6.04
CA LEU A 91 1.80 -13.94 -7.42
C LEU A 91 2.73 -15.15 -7.56
N GLY A 92 3.24 -15.72 -6.46
CA GLY A 92 4.19 -16.84 -6.50
C GLY A 92 5.54 -16.48 -7.11
N LEU A 93 5.88 -15.20 -7.23
CA LEU A 93 7.08 -14.72 -7.91
C LEU A 93 8.24 -14.50 -6.93
N ALA A 94 9.48 -14.66 -7.41
CA ALA A 94 10.69 -14.34 -6.67
C ALA A 94 11.13 -12.89 -6.95
N THR A 95 11.20 -12.07 -5.92
CA THR A 95 11.71 -10.70 -6.02
C THR A 95 13.23 -10.70 -6.12
N GLN A 96 13.79 -9.99 -7.10
CA GLN A 96 15.23 -9.85 -7.34
C GLN A 96 15.73 -8.49 -6.88
N GLU A 97 15.05 -7.41 -7.26
CA GLU A 97 15.45 -6.04 -7.00
C GLU A 97 14.21 -5.17 -6.70
N LEU A 98 14.40 -4.13 -5.92
CA LEU A 98 13.38 -3.18 -5.52
C LEU A 98 13.88 -1.74 -5.72
N ASP A 99 13.14 -0.95 -6.52
CA ASP A 99 13.38 0.47 -6.68
C ASP A 99 12.27 1.27 -6.02
N PHE A 100 12.63 2.13 -5.08
CA PHE A 100 11.64 2.96 -4.40
C PHE A 100 11.09 4.07 -5.31
N ILE A 101 9.76 4.10 -5.48
CA ILE A 101 9.07 5.13 -6.26
C ILE A 101 8.74 6.36 -5.40
N GLY A 102 8.14 6.17 -4.22
CA GLY A 102 7.73 7.30 -3.39
C GLY A 102 6.81 6.93 -2.25
N HIS A 103 6.46 7.97 -1.47
CA HIS A 103 5.43 7.92 -0.44
C HIS A 103 4.15 8.58 -0.95
N PHE A 104 3.01 7.96 -0.71
CA PHE A 104 1.71 8.41 -1.18
C PHE A 104 0.69 8.34 -0.05
N PRO A 105 0.20 9.48 0.46
CA PRO A 105 -0.84 9.49 1.48
C PRO A 105 -2.20 9.12 0.87
N LEU A 106 -2.94 8.23 1.55
CA LEU A 106 -4.33 7.92 1.28
C LEU A 106 -5.16 8.34 2.49
N GLY A 107 -5.53 9.61 2.52
CA GLY A 107 -6.16 10.26 3.68
C GLY A 107 -7.52 9.64 4.04
N GLU A 108 -8.32 9.24 3.07
CA GLU A 108 -9.64 8.63 3.26
C GLU A 108 -9.57 7.33 4.08
N LEU A 109 -8.50 6.55 3.93
CA LEU A 109 -8.28 5.31 4.67
C LEU A 109 -7.29 5.47 5.82
N ASN A 110 -6.75 6.68 6.04
CA ASN A 110 -5.68 6.94 7.00
C ASN A 110 -4.49 5.99 6.78
N GLN A 111 -4.02 5.90 5.54
CA GLN A 111 -2.90 5.05 5.13
C GLN A 111 -1.76 5.89 4.54
N LEU A 112 -0.54 5.37 4.68
CA LEU A 112 0.65 5.87 3.98
C LEU A 112 1.21 4.73 3.14
N LEU A 113 1.11 4.86 1.81
CA LEU A 113 1.64 3.88 0.88
C LEU A 113 3.10 4.19 0.54
N MET A 114 3.93 3.15 0.60
CA MET A 114 5.31 3.17 0.15
C MET A 114 5.38 2.35 -1.13
N ALA A 115 5.56 3.03 -2.28
CA ALA A 115 5.50 2.40 -3.59
C ALA A 115 6.89 2.01 -4.11
N TYR A 116 6.96 0.84 -4.74
CA TYR A 116 8.18 0.27 -5.32
C TYR A 116 7.93 -0.25 -6.74
N THR A 117 8.94 -0.17 -7.61
CA THR A 117 9.06 -1.09 -8.74
C THR A 117 9.67 -2.38 -8.20
N VAL A 118 9.05 -3.51 -8.50
CA VAL A 118 9.50 -4.83 -8.03
C VAL A 118 9.97 -5.63 -9.23
N HIS A 119 11.26 -5.82 -9.38
CA HIS A 119 11.81 -6.70 -10.41
C HIS A 119 11.68 -8.14 -9.92
N ALA A 120 10.88 -8.92 -10.63
CA ALA A 120 10.55 -10.28 -10.24
C ALA A 120 10.79 -11.28 -11.37
N GLU A 121 11.00 -12.54 -10.99
CA GLU A 121 11.21 -13.66 -11.89
C GLU A 121 10.28 -14.83 -11.54
N GLY A 122 10.02 -15.67 -12.53
CA GLY A 122 9.19 -16.86 -12.42
C GLY A 122 7.95 -16.80 -13.29
N ALA A 123 7.12 -17.82 -13.19
CA ALA A 123 5.79 -17.86 -13.78
C ALA A 123 4.76 -17.49 -12.70
N PRO A 124 3.84 -16.56 -12.94
CA PRO A 124 2.84 -16.19 -11.94
C PRO A 124 1.96 -17.37 -11.54
N VAL A 125 1.85 -17.58 -10.22
CA VAL A 125 0.91 -18.51 -9.60
C VAL A 125 0.05 -17.69 -8.64
N LEU A 126 -1.22 -17.51 -9.00
CA LEU A 126 -2.11 -16.60 -8.27
C LEU A 126 -2.48 -17.16 -6.91
N GLY A 127 -2.25 -16.38 -5.86
CA GLY A 127 -2.76 -16.63 -4.52
C GLY A 127 -4.29 -16.45 -4.45
N VAL A 128 -4.88 -16.88 -3.35
CA VAL A 128 -6.35 -16.88 -3.16
C VAL A 128 -6.98 -15.47 -3.17
N GLU A 129 -6.18 -14.46 -2.92
CA GLU A 129 -6.62 -13.05 -2.88
C GLU A 129 -6.67 -12.41 -4.26
N ILE A 130 -6.04 -13.00 -5.27
CA ILE A 130 -5.95 -12.49 -6.65
C ILE A 130 -6.86 -13.30 -7.57
N ALA A 131 -7.84 -12.64 -8.18
CA ALA A 131 -8.76 -13.27 -9.13
C ALA A 131 -8.24 -13.29 -10.57
N ALA A 132 -7.40 -12.32 -10.95
CA ALA A 132 -6.83 -12.20 -12.29
C ALA A 132 -5.62 -11.27 -12.29
N ILE A 133 -4.76 -11.43 -13.29
CA ILE A 133 -3.70 -10.47 -13.61
C ILE A 133 -3.80 -10.05 -15.08
N GLU A 134 -3.33 -8.83 -15.36
CA GLU A 134 -2.99 -8.38 -16.71
C GLU A 134 -1.49 -8.09 -16.79
N ILE A 135 -0.86 -8.52 -17.88
CA ILE A 135 0.56 -8.29 -18.11
C ILE A 135 0.69 -7.33 -19.30
N VAL A 136 1.08 -6.10 -18.99
CA VAL A 136 1.08 -4.98 -19.93
C VAL A 136 2.50 -4.47 -20.20
N SER A 137 2.73 -3.88 -21.36
CA SER A 137 3.94 -3.12 -21.67
C SER A 137 3.94 -1.77 -20.96
N ALA A 138 5.09 -1.07 -20.94
CA ALA A 138 5.16 0.28 -20.39
C ALA A 138 4.26 1.28 -21.17
N ALA A 139 4.09 1.09 -22.47
CA ALA A 139 3.21 1.93 -23.29
C ALA A 139 1.72 1.71 -22.96
N GLU A 140 1.30 0.44 -22.81
CA GLU A 140 -0.05 0.09 -22.37
C GLU A 140 -0.32 0.58 -20.95
N LEU A 141 0.64 0.43 -20.03
CA LEU A 141 0.53 0.92 -18.66
C LEU A 141 0.32 2.43 -18.58
N ALA A 142 0.99 3.19 -19.46
CA ALA A 142 0.85 4.65 -19.53
C ALA A 142 -0.55 5.13 -19.92
N CYS A 143 -1.31 4.28 -20.63
CA CYS A 143 -2.68 4.55 -21.09
C CYS A 143 -3.72 3.71 -20.37
N PHE A 144 -3.33 2.93 -19.35
CA PHE A 144 -4.22 1.99 -18.68
C PHE A 144 -5.33 2.72 -17.91
N ASP A 145 -6.57 2.23 -18.05
CA ASP A 145 -7.69 2.77 -17.29
C ASP A 145 -7.78 2.12 -15.91
N PHE A 146 -7.33 2.85 -14.90
CA PHE A 146 -7.42 2.44 -13.50
C PHE A 146 -8.79 2.74 -12.86
N GLY A 147 -9.78 3.18 -13.63
CA GLY A 147 -11.10 3.55 -13.11
C GLY A 147 -11.02 4.58 -11.98
N PRO A 148 -11.63 4.32 -10.82
CA PRO A 148 -11.64 5.25 -9.69
C PRO A 148 -10.34 5.24 -8.85
N LEU A 149 -9.33 4.47 -9.22
CA LEU A 149 -8.11 4.27 -8.42
C LEU A 149 -7.09 5.40 -8.68
N GLU A 150 -7.41 6.62 -8.23
CA GLU A 150 -6.59 7.82 -8.40
C GLU A 150 -5.16 7.66 -7.87
N LEU A 151 -5.00 6.96 -6.74
CA LEU A 151 -3.70 6.74 -6.12
C LEU A 151 -2.82 5.83 -7.00
N THR A 152 -3.37 4.76 -7.55
CA THR A 152 -2.67 3.88 -8.50
C THR A 152 -2.19 4.66 -9.72
N ARG A 153 -3.07 5.50 -10.29
CA ARG A 153 -2.73 6.39 -11.41
C ARG A 153 -1.59 7.34 -11.04
N SER A 154 -1.61 7.93 -9.85
CA SER A 154 -0.57 8.85 -9.37
C SER A 154 0.78 8.15 -9.21
N ILE A 155 0.81 6.92 -8.67
CA ILE A 155 2.03 6.12 -8.53
C ILE A 155 2.64 5.79 -9.89
N VAL A 156 1.81 5.32 -10.84
CA VAL A 156 2.24 4.99 -12.20
C VAL A 156 2.74 6.23 -12.94
N ALA A 157 2.07 7.36 -12.82
CA ALA A 157 2.49 8.63 -13.42
C ALA A 157 3.88 9.06 -12.91
N GLN A 158 4.10 9.05 -11.59
CA GLN A 158 5.41 9.40 -11.02
C GLN A 158 6.52 8.44 -11.47
N TRP A 159 6.23 7.14 -11.55
CA TRP A 159 7.17 6.16 -12.08
C TRP A 159 7.53 6.44 -13.55
N LEU A 160 6.54 6.75 -14.41
CA LEU A 160 6.75 7.09 -15.82
C LEU A 160 7.62 8.35 -15.99
N GLU A 161 7.39 9.37 -15.17
CA GLU A 161 8.20 10.61 -15.17
C GLU A 161 9.66 10.31 -14.84
N ARG A 162 9.93 9.51 -13.81
CA ARG A 162 11.30 9.11 -13.44
C ARG A 162 12.00 8.32 -14.54
N ARG A 163 11.26 7.40 -15.18
CA ARG A 163 11.81 6.60 -16.29
C ARG A 163 12.19 7.46 -17.50
N ARG A 164 11.44 8.54 -17.76
CA ARG A 164 11.76 9.50 -18.85
C ARG A 164 12.95 10.40 -18.51
N ALA A 165 13.16 10.67 -17.23
CA ALA A 165 14.25 11.51 -16.75
C ALA A 165 15.57 10.75 -16.53
N ALA A 166 15.54 9.41 -16.54
CA ALA A 166 16.75 8.59 -16.48
C ALA A 166 17.53 8.72 -17.81
N PRO A 167 18.86 8.96 -17.77
CA PRO A 167 19.70 9.18 -18.96
C PRO A 167 19.83 7.94 -19.84
#